data_c796f4affde812bdb71da3b9aec54cca
#
_entry.id   c796f4affde812bdb71da3b9aec54cca
#
_cell.length_a   1.000
_cell.length_b   1.000
_cell.length_c   1.000
_cell.angle_alpha   90.00
_cell.angle_beta   90.00
_cell.angle_gamma   90.00
#
_symmetry.space_group_name_H-M   'P 1'
#
loop_
_entity.id
_entity.type
_entity.pdbx_description
1 polymer ?
#
loop_
_entity_poly.entity_id
_entity_poly.type
_entity_poly.pdbx_seq_one_letter_code
_entity_poly.pdbx_strand_id
1 'polypeptide(L)'
;MSARDDIIGRVRRGVAKADYASRRAAAEAALGAPVRGPQPVMATDLVARFKAKAEYLASTVDVVVALTDVPMAVAAYLSTNGLGQQAVATPDVGSLKWSGACLQVETRAAVDADKVGISGCFCAIAETGTLMLLSGPETPATVSLLPETHIARVDVSRIVATMEDAFALLRAEHGSLPRAVNFISGPSRTGDIEQTIVLGAHGPCRVHLILVGADAVKP
;
A
#
# COMPACT_ATOMS: atom_id res chain seq x y z
N MET A 1 -22.39 -40.47 -12.75
CA MET A 1 -21.33 -39.60 -12.10
C MET A 1 -21.48 -38.20 -12.67
N SER A 2 -21.50 -37.19 -11.83
CA SER A 2 -21.59 -35.81 -12.32
C SER A 2 -20.21 -35.38 -12.89
N ALA A 3 -20.23 -34.37 -13.79
CA ALA A 3 -18.98 -33.78 -14.31
C ALA A 3 -18.07 -33.27 -13.17
N ARG A 4 -18.66 -32.82 -12.07
CA ARG A 4 -17.95 -32.44 -10.84
C ARG A 4 -17.17 -33.59 -10.23
N ASP A 5 -17.82 -34.79 -10.13
CA ASP A 5 -17.18 -35.96 -9.52
C ASP A 5 -16.02 -36.48 -10.37
N ASP A 6 -16.13 -36.40 -11.70
CA ASP A 6 -15.06 -36.75 -12.62
C ASP A 6 -13.86 -35.80 -12.48
N ILE A 7 -14.10 -34.48 -12.45
CA ILE A 7 -13.04 -33.48 -12.25
C ILE A 7 -12.34 -33.69 -10.90
N ILE A 8 -13.10 -33.82 -9.81
CA ILE A 8 -12.53 -34.05 -8.48
C ILE A 8 -11.75 -35.36 -8.45
N GLY A 9 -12.27 -36.41 -9.11
CA GLY A 9 -11.58 -37.70 -9.22
C GLY A 9 -10.24 -37.59 -9.97
N ARG A 10 -10.17 -36.81 -11.06
CA ARG A 10 -8.91 -36.53 -11.77
C ARG A 10 -7.90 -35.78 -10.90
N VAL A 11 -8.36 -34.73 -10.20
CA VAL A 11 -7.49 -33.98 -9.28
C VAL A 11 -6.95 -34.87 -8.18
N ARG A 12 -7.78 -35.68 -7.53
CA ARG A 12 -7.35 -36.63 -6.49
C ARG A 12 -6.34 -37.67 -6.99
N ARG A 13 -6.48 -38.13 -8.26
CA ARG A 13 -5.50 -39.05 -8.86
C ARG A 13 -4.19 -38.36 -9.22
N GLY A 14 -4.25 -37.08 -9.61
CA GLY A 14 -3.07 -36.29 -9.98
C GLY A 14 -2.28 -35.75 -8.78
N VAL A 15 -2.93 -35.58 -7.63
CA VAL A 15 -2.25 -35.20 -6.38
C VAL A 15 -1.46 -36.41 -5.89
N ALA A 16 -0.14 -36.23 -5.76
CA ALA A 16 0.78 -37.30 -5.32
C ALA A 16 0.24 -38.02 -4.07
N LYS A 17 0.35 -39.33 -4.07
CA LYS A 17 -0.16 -40.25 -3.03
C LYS A 17 0.63 -40.18 -1.71
N ALA A 18 1.46 -39.16 -1.49
CA ALA A 18 2.16 -38.97 -0.22
C ALA A 18 1.16 -38.78 0.92
N ASP A 19 1.45 -39.34 2.05
CA ASP A 19 0.67 -39.23 3.27
C ASP A 19 0.35 -37.77 3.59
N TYR A 20 -0.93 -37.48 3.70
CA TYR A 20 -1.42 -36.12 4.01
C TYR A 20 -0.84 -35.58 5.33
N ALA A 21 -0.71 -36.43 6.35
CA ALA A 21 -0.18 -36.03 7.65
C ALA A 21 1.29 -35.62 7.55
N SER A 22 2.11 -36.37 6.80
CA SER A 22 3.52 -36.04 6.56
C SER A 22 3.66 -34.69 5.79
N ARG A 23 2.87 -34.49 4.76
CA ARG A 23 2.89 -33.23 3.98
C ARG A 23 2.44 -32.02 4.81
N ARG A 24 1.41 -32.21 5.62
CA ARG A 24 0.93 -31.19 6.54
C ARG A 24 1.98 -30.83 7.58
N ALA A 25 2.60 -31.84 8.22
CA ALA A 25 3.68 -31.64 9.18
C ALA A 25 4.88 -30.90 8.56
N ALA A 26 5.28 -31.26 7.33
CA ALA A 26 6.34 -30.57 6.60
C ALA A 26 5.99 -29.10 6.29
N ALA A 27 4.74 -28.82 5.89
CA ALA A 27 4.28 -27.46 5.66
C ALA A 27 4.23 -26.64 6.95
N GLU A 28 3.73 -27.20 8.04
CA GLU A 28 3.71 -26.56 9.37
C GLU A 28 5.13 -26.29 9.89
N ALA A 29 6.06 -27.21 9.69
CA ALA A 29 7.47 -27.01 10.03
C ALA A 29 8.10 -25.87 9.21
N ALA A 30 7.84 -25.81 7.89
CA ALA A 30 8.33 -24.74 7.03
C ALA A 30 7.74 -23.36 7.40
N LEU A 31 6.46 -23.31 7.78
CA LEU A 31 5.81 -22.08 8.26
C LEU A 31 6.34 -21.65 9.64
N GLY A 32 6.67 -22.59 10.51
CA GLY A 32 7.22 -22.34 11.85
C GLY A 32 8.66 -21.83 11.86
N ALA A 33 9.43 -22.11 10.80
CA ALA A 33 10.82 -21.69 10.65
C ALA A 33 11.07 -21.09 9.25
N PRO A 34 10.47 -19.93 8.94
CA PRO A 34 10.63 -19.31 7.64
C PRO A 34 12.08 -18.88 7.42
N VAL A 35 12.69 -19.39 6.35
CA VAL A 35 14.02 -18.98 5.92
C VAL A 35 13.89 -17.74 5.03
N ARG A 36 14.58 -16.66 5.39
CA ARG A 36 14.69 -15.48 4.49
C ARG A 36 15.50 -15.86 3.25
N GLY A 37 15.01 -15.45 2.08
CA GLY A 37 15.77 -15.52 0.85
C GLY A 37 17.00 -14.58 0.88
N PRO A 38 17.82 -14.57 -0.20
CA PRO A 38 18.90 -13.61 -0.33
C PRO A 38 18.39 -12.17 -0.19
N GLN A 39 19.02 -11.38 0.67
CA GLN A 39 18.61 -10.01 0.91
C GLN A 39 19.52 -9.04 0.15
N PRO A 40 18.99 -7.99 -0.49
CA PRO A 40 19.82 -6.95 -1.10
C PRO A 40 20.57 -6.15 -0.01
N VAL A 41 21.72 -5.61 -0.37
CA VAL A 41 22.40 -4.65 0.50
C VAL A 41 21.56 -3.36 0.55
N MET A 42 21.13 -3.01 1.74
CA MET A 42 20.29 -1.85 1.97
C MET A 42 21.14 -0.63 2.36
N ALA A 43 20.74 0.55 1.89
CA ALA A 43 21.30 1.81 2.37
C ALA A 43 20.96 2.01 3.85
N THR A 44 21.82 2.71 4.58
CA THR A 44 21.59 3.04 6.00
C THR A 44 20.43 4.04 6.18
N ASP A 45 20.28 4.97 5.23
CA ASP A 45 19.17 5.92 5.21
C ASP A 45 17.98 5.33 4.42
N LEU A 46 17.05 4.73 5.15
CA LEU A 46 15.85 4.13 4.58
C LEU A 46 14.88 5.19 4.04
N VAL A 47 14.85 6.38 4.64
CA VAL A 47 13.93 7.46 4.22
C VAL A 47 14.35 8.00 2.86
N ALA A 48 15.61 8.36 2.70
CA ALA A 48 16.15 8.82 1.43
C ALA A 48 16.01 7.75 0.34
N ARG A 49 16.26 6.48 0.67
CA ARG A 49 16.09 5.36 -0.26
C ARG A 49 14.63 5.18 -0.67
N PHE A 50 13.70 5.19 0.29
CA PHE A 50 12.28 5.07 0.01
C PHE A 50 11.82 6.18 -0.93
N LYS A 51 12.17 7.44 -0.61
CA LYS A 51 11.85 8.60 -1.44
C LYS A 51 12.36 8.43 -2.87
N ALA A 52 13.64 8.15 -3.04
CA ALA A 52 14.24 7.97 -4.37
C ALA A 52 13.57 6.84 -5.18
N LYS A 53 13.20 5.73 -4.52
CA LYS A 53 12.51 4.62 -5.18
C LYS A 53 11.08 4.95 -5.54
N ALA A 54 10.33 5.65 -4.68
CA ALA A 54 8.96 6.08 -4.95
C ALA A 54 8.92 7.08 -6.12
N GLU A 55 9.85 8.04 -6.15
CA GLU A 55 10.00 9.00 -7.26
C GLU A 55 10.38 8.29 -8.58
N TYR A 56 11.28 7.31 -8.54
CA TYR A 56 11.61 6.47 -9.70
C TYR A 56 10.38 5.74 -10.26
N LEU A 57 9.43 5.36 -9.42
CA LEU A 57 8.16 4.74 -9.79
C LEU A 57 7.08 5.76 -10.16
N ALA A 58 7.46 7.02 -10.36
CA ALA A 58 6.59 8.13 -10.73
C ALA A 58 5.55 8.55 -9.67
N SER A 59 5.81 8.27 -8.39
CA SER A 59 5.15 8.98 -7.30
C SER A 59 5.78 10.35 -7.12
N THR A 60 5.00 11.33 -6.66
CA THR A 60 5.55 12.59 -6.14
C THR A 60 5.65 12.50 -4.63
N VAL A 61 6.64 13.17 -4.02
CA VAL A 61 6.94 13.05 -2.60
C VAL A 61 7.20 14.41 -1.97
N ASP A 62 6.38 14.76 -0.98
CA ASP A 62 6.62 15.88 -0.07
C ASP A 62 7.06 15.38 1.31
N VAL A 63 7.76 16.24 2.03
CA VAL A 63 8.25 15.95 3.39
C VAL A 63 7.77 17.05 4.32
N VAL A 64 7.14 16.66 5.43
CA VAL A 64 6.65 17.59 6.44
C VAL A 64 7.17 17.20 7.83
N VAL A 65 7.31 18.19 8.70
CA VAL A 65 7.87 17.98 10.05
C VAL A 65 6.82 17.30 10.96
N ALA A 66 5.60 17.80 10.94
CA ALA A 66 4.56 17.35 11.85
C ALA A 66 3.30 16.87 11.11
N LEU A 67 2.54 16.01 11.78
CA LEU A 67 1.26 15.51 11.27
C LEU A 67 0.26 16.67 11.01
N THR A 68 0.36 17.75 11.77
CA THR A 68 -0.46 18.97 11.60
C THR A 68 -0.21 19.71 10.30
N ASP A 69 0.91 19.45 9.63
CA ASP A 69 1.29 20.11 8.38
C ASP A 69 0.69 19.40 7.14
N VAL A 70 0.24 18.15 7.32
CA VAL A 70 -0.30 17.31 6.24
C VAL A 70 -1.47 18.00 5.50
N PRO A 71 -2.47 18.62 6.16
CA PRO A 71 -3.56 19.28 5.43
C PRO A 71 -3.09 20.38 4.48
N MET A 72 -2.11 21.18 4.90
CA MET A 72 -1.54 22.24 4.06
C MET A 72 -0.73 21.69 2.89
N ALA A 73 0.02 20.61 3.10
CA ALA A 73 0.75 19.92 2.03
C ALA A 73 -0.21 19.35 0.98
N VAL A 74 -1.30 18.71 1.42
CA VAL A 74 -2.36 18.22 0.53
C VAL A 74 -2.97 19.38 -0.27
N ALA A 75 -3.33 20.48 0.38
CA ALA A 75 -3.91 21.64 -0.30
C ALA A 75 -2.96 22.22 -1.35
N ALA A 76 -1.68 22.33 -1.03
CA ALA A 76 -0.65 22.79 -1.97
C ALA A 76 -0.54 21.86 -3.18
N TYR A 77 -0.49 20.54 -2.94
CA TYR A 77 -0.44 19.55 -4.01
C TYR A 77 -1.67 19.63 -4.93
N LEU A 78 -2.89 19.69 -4.36
CA LEU A 78 -4.13 19.78 -5.14
C LEU A 78 -4.16 21.06 -5.97
N SER A 79 -3.77 22.21 -5.40
CA SER A 79 -3.69 23.49 -6.09
C SER A 79 -2.69 23.47 -7.26
N THR A 80 -1.49 22.95 -7.01
CA THR A 80 -0.42 22.87 -8.03
C THR A 80 -0.83 22.01 -9.22
N ASN A 81 -1.63 20.98 -8.97
CA ASN A 81 -2.08 20.05 -10.02
C ASN A 81 -3.47 20.41 -10.60
N GLY A 82 -4.05 21.54 -10.24
CA GLY A 82 -5.36 21.96 -10.73
C GLY A 82 -6.51 21.04 -10.32
N LEU A 83 -6.36 20.36 -9.19
CA LEU A 83 -7.36 19.45 -8.64
C LEU A 83 -8.32 20.18 -7.70
N GLY A 84 -9.56 19.69 -7.61
CA GLY A 84 -10.56 20.27 -6.71
C GLY A 84 -10.20 20.10 -5.23
N GLN A 85 -10.89 20.86 -4.37
CA GLN A 85 -10.65 20.85 -2.92
C GLN A 85 -11.47 19.79 -2.18
N GLN A 86 -12.12 18.88 -2.89
CA GLN A 86 -12.92 17.79 -2.33
C GLN A 86 -12.11 16.50 -2.34
N ALA A 87 -12.16 15.77 -1.24
CA ALA A 87 -11.51 14.46 -1.11
C ALA A 87 -12.28 13.54 -0.17
N VAL A 88 -12.05 12.24 -0.30
CA VAL A 88 -12.43 11.25 0.71
C VAL A 88 -11.18 10.77 1.45
N ALA A 89 -11.34 10.44 2.71
CA ALA A 89 -10.23 9.99 3.55
C ALA A 89 -10.57 8.73 4.33
N THR A 90 -9.55 7.94 4.61
CA THR A 90 -9.65 6.87 5.59
C THR A 90 -9.75 7.44 7.01
N PRO A 91 -10.45 6.78 7.96
CA PRO A 91 -10.60 7.24 9.34
C PRO A 91 -9.30 7.62 10.05
N ASP A 92 -8.21 6.90 9.79
CA ASP A 92 -6.90 7.14 10.41
C ASP A 92 -6.28 8.51 10.07
N VAL A 93 -6.67 9.13 8.95
CA VAL A 93 -6.28 10.49 8.56
C VAL A 93 -7.45 11.46 8.55
N GLY A 94 -8.68 10.98 8.65
CA GLY A 94 -9.90 11.79 8.59
C GLY A 94 -10.03 12.79 9.74
N SER A 95 -9.40 12.52 10.89
CA SER A 95 -9.43 13.39 12.08
C SER A 95 -8.52 14.63 11.98
N LEU A 96 -7.73 14.77 10.92
CA LEU A 96 -6.87 15.95 10.71
C LEU A 96 -7.72 17.21 10.44
N LYS A 97 -7.16 18.37 10.75
CA LYS A 97 -7.87 19.67 10.62
C LYS A 97 -7.92 20.17 9.16
N TRP A 98 -8.65 19.46 8.30
CA TRP A 98 -8.75 19.74 6.87
C TRP A 98 -9.35 21.11 6.55
N SER A 99 -10.33 21.57 7.35
CA SER A 99 -10.97 22.88 7.17
C SER A 99 -9.99 24.05 7.29
N GLY A 100 -8.92 23.90 8.09
CA GLY A 100 -7.85 24.89 8.21
C GLY A 100 -7.05 25.10 6.92
N ALA A 101 -7.07 24.12 6.01
CA ALA A 101 -6.44 24.14 4.70
C ALA A 101 -7.46 24.38 3.56
N CYS A 102 -8.68 24.80 3.89
CA CYS A 102 -9.79 25.00 2.93
C CYS A 102 -10.17 23.73 2.14
N LEU A 103 -9.93 22.55 2.71
CA LEU A 103 -10.29 21.27 2.10
C LEU A 103 -11.59 20.72 2.67
N GLN A 104 -12.43 20.19 1.80
CA GLN A 104 -13.65 19.46 2.13
C GLN A 104 -13.35 17.97 2.07
N VAL A 105 -13.09 17.35 3.25
CA VAL A 105 -12.71 15.95 3.34
C VAL A 105 -13.79 15.17 4.06
N GLU A 106 -14.34 14.17 3.38
CA GLU A 106 -15.31 13.24 3.96
C GLU A 106 -14.62 11.96 4.39
N THR A 107 -14.87 11.53 5.63
CA THR A 107 -14.31 10.28 6.15
C THR A 107 -15.26 9.12 5.86
N ARG A 108 -15.02 8.42 4.77
CA ARG A 108 -15.81 7.27 4.29
C ARG A 108 -15.05 6.46 3.25
N ALA A 109 -15.60 5.32 2.88
CA ALA A 109 -15.16 4.60 1.69
C ALA A 109 -15.39 5.44 0.41
N ALA A 110 -14.48 5.33 -0.55
CA ALA A 110 -14.60 6.02 -1.82
C ALA A 110 -15.67 5.40 -2.71
N VAL A 111 -16.33 6.25 -3.51
CA VAL A 111 -17.24 5.88 -4.59
C VAL A 111 -16.69 6.39 -5.93
N ASP A 112 -17.28 5.96 -7.04
CA ASP A 112 -16.78 6.25 -8.40
C ASP A 112 -16.64 7.75 -8.73
N ALA A 113 -17.48 8.60 -8.12
CA ALA A 113 -17.43 10.04 -8.31
C ALA A 113 -16.25 10.73 -7.62
N ASP A 114 -15.60 10.07 -6.65
CA ASP A 114 -14.50 10.64 -5.89
C ASP A 114 -13.22 10.70 -6.73
N LYS A 115 -12.62 11.88 -6.83
CA LYS A 115 -11.41 12.12 -7.63
C LYS A 115 -10.11 12.05 -6.83
N VAL A 116 -10.21 12.31 -5.52
CA VAL A 116 -9.06 12.33 -4.61
C VAL A 116 -9.36 11.47 -3.39
N GLY A 117 -8.48 10.51 -3.13
CA GLY A 117 -8.49 9.68 -1.93
C GLY A 117 -7.26 9.94 -1.07
N ILE A 118 -7.45 10.13 0.23
CA ILE A 118 -6.38 10.37 1.20
C ILE A 118 -6.35 9.22 2.20
N SER A 119 -5.22 8.58 2.36
CA SER A 119 -5.07 7.48 3.33
C SER A 119 -3.78 7.59 4.15
N GLY A 120 -3.73 6.89 5.27
CA GLY A 120 -2.47 6.46 5.84
C GLY A 120 -1.94 5.22 5.13
N CYS A 121 -0.84 4.69 5.64
CA CYS A 121 -0.34 3.36 5.29
C CYS A 121 0.09 2.61 6.55
N PHE A 122 0.08 1.29 6.49
CA PHE A 122 0.58 0.47 7.58
C PHE A 122 2.10 0.64 7.75
N CYS A 123 2.84 0.49 6.67
CA CYS A 123 4.27 0.78 6.60
C CYS A 123 4.68 1.07 5.14
N ALA A 124 5.91 1.54 4.97
CA ALA A 124 6.51 1.77 3.67
C ALA A 124 7.80 0.96 3.53
N ILE A 125 8.10 0.46 2.34
CA ILE A 125 9.19 -0.47 2.05
C ILE A 125 10.25 0.24 1.22
N ALA A 126 11.42 0.49 1.83
CA ALA A 126 12.49 1.28 1.22
C ALA A 126 13.16 0.58 0.03
N GLU A 127 13.19 -0.74 0.03
CA GLU A 127 13.76 -1.53 -1.07
C GLU A 127 13.12 -1.20 -2.41
N THR A 128 11.81 -1.06 -2.43
CA THR A 128 11.01 -0.96 -3.66
C THR A 128 10.27 0.36 -3.82
N GLY A 129 10.23 1.23 -2.77
CA GLY A 129 9.42 2.45 -2.81
C GLY A 129 7.92 2.18 -2.73
N THR A 130 7.54 1.13 -2.03
CA THR A 130 6.18 0.58 -2.00
C THR A 130 5.49 0.88 -0.67
N LEU A 131 4.22 1.26 -0.71
CA LEU A 131 3.35 1.32 0.46
C LEU A 131 2.71 -0.04 0.72
N MET A 132 2.60 -0.42 1.98
CA MET A 132 1.80 -1.54 2.45
C MET A 132 0.56 -1.02 3.18
N LEU A 133 -0.62 -1.31 2.64
CA LEU A 133 -1.91 -0.94 3.21
C LEU A 133 -2.67 -2.21 3.61
N LEU A 134 -3.28 -2.16 4.78
CA LEU A 134 -4.09 -3.27 5.31
C LEU A 134 -5.57 -2.94 5.15
N SER A 135 -6.36 -3.90 4.71
CA SER A 135 -7.81 -3.73 4.66
C SER A 135 -8.44 -3.85 6.05
N GLY A 136 -9.35 -2.95 6.34
CA GLY A 136 -10.08 -2.94 7.62
C GLY A 136 -11.19 -1.91 7.63
N PRO A 137 -12.00 -1.85 8.69
CA PRO A 137 -13.03 -0.82 8.85
C PRO A 137 -12.44 0.59 8.83
N GLU A 138 -11.27 0.77 9.45
CA GLU A 138 -10.56 2.06 9.51
C GLU A 138 -9.73 2.37 8.24
N THR A 139 -9.60 1.41 7.33
CA THR A 139 -8.78 1.51 6.13
C THR A 139 -9.48 0.88 4.93
N PRO A 140 -10.65 1.42 4.50
CA PRO A 140 -11.32 0.92 3.31
C PRO A 140 -10.44 1.06 2.08
N ALA A 141 -10.11 -0.07 1.44
CA ALA A 141 -9.19 -0.12 0.30
C ALA A 141 -9.63 0.74 -0.90
N THR A 142 -10.93 1.00 -1.03
CA THR A 142 -11.46 1.83 -2.11
C THR A 142 -10.89 3.25 -2.09
N VAL A 143 -10.52 3.80 -0.94
CA VAL A 143 -9.94 5.16 -0.84
C VAL A 143 -8.60 5.26 -1.56
N SER A 144 -7.80 4.20 -1.54
CA SER A 144 -6.48 4.17 -2.19
C SER A 144 -6.50 3.63 -3.62
N LEU A 145 -7.59 2.99 -4.05
CA LEU A 145 -7.62 2.26 -5.33
C LEU A 145 -8.59 2.85 -6.36
N LEU A 146 -9.70 3.49 -5.92
CA LEU A 146 -10.75 3.94 -6.81
C LEU A 146 -10.54 5.37 -7.36
N PRO A 147 -10.15 6.38 -6.56
CA PRO A 147 -9.96 7.74 -7.05
C PRO A 147 -8.80 7.84 -8.06
N GLU A 148 -8.88 8.81 -8.96
CA GLU A 148 -7.81 9.10 -9.93
C GLU A 148 -6.50 9.55 -9.27
N THR A 149 -6.60 10.16 -8.09
CA THR A 149 -5.44 10.61 -7.30
C THR A 149 -5.48 9.98 -5.92
N HIS A 150 -4.43 9.27 -5.56
CA HIS A 150 -4.21 8.75 -4.22
C HIS A 150 -3.10 9.55 -3.52
N ILE A 151 -3.41 10.14 -2.37
CA ILE A 151 -2.45 10.82 -1.50
C ILE A 151 -2.28 9.98 -0.24
N ALA A 152 -1.06 9.56 0.05
CA ALA A 152 -0.77 8.73 1.21
C ALA A 152 0.12 9.45 2.23
N ARG A 153 -0.34 9.53 3.47
CA ARG A 153 0.49 9.91 4.61
C ARG A 153 1.37 8.73 5.03
N VAL A 154 2.67 8.96 5.11
CA VAL A 154 3.68 7.98 5.50
C VAL A 154 4.42 8.50 6.72
N ASP A 155 4.33 7.82 7.85
CA ASP A 155 5.17 8.09 9.00
C ASP A 155 6.58 7.56 8.73
N VAL A 156 7.61 8.39 8.86
CA VAL A 156 9.00 7.98 8.59
C VAL A 156 9.47 6.87 9.53
N SER A 157 8.92 6.80 10.75
CA SER A 157 9.20 5.72 11.70
C SER A 157 8.65 4.36 11.26
N ARG A 158 7.74 4.35 10.29
CA ARG A 158 7.12 3.16 9.71
C ARG A 158 7.76 2.73 8.39
N ILE A 159 8.91 3.30 8.03
CA ILE A 159 9.68 2.88 6.85
C ILE A 159 10.57 1.70 7.24
N VAL A 160 10.32 0.56 6.62
CA VAL A 160 11.09 -0.69 6.81
C VAL A 160 12.00 -0.96 5.61
N ALA A 161 13.02 -1.77 5.81
CA ALA A 161 14.00 -2.03 4.77
C ALA A 161 13.44 -2.87 3.62
N THR A 162 12.85 -4.02 3.94
CA THR A 162 12.46 -5.05 2.96
C THR A 162 10.99 -5.45 3.09
N MET A 163 10.49 -6.20 2.10
CA MET A 163 9.15 -6.79 2.14
C MET A 163 8.98 -7.76 3.30
N GLU A 164 10.01 -8.53 3.61
CA GLU A 164 10.01 -9.48 4.71
C GLU A 164 9.90 -8.77 6.07
N ASP A 165 10.55 -7.60 6.21
CA ASP A 165 10.43 -6.78 7.41
C ASP A 165 9.01 -6.22 7.58
N ALA A 166 8.36 -5.81 6.48
CA ALA A 166 6.97 -5.38 6.50
C ALA A 166 6.03 -6.50 6.96
N PHE A 167 6.21 -7.72 6.49
CA PHE A 167 5.45 -8.88 6.96
C PHE A 167 5.81 -9.31 8.38
N ALA A 168 7.06 -9.14 8.81
CA ALA A 168 7.46 -9.38 10.19
C ALA A 168 6.76 -8.40 11.13
N LEU A 169 6.74 -7.11 10.77
CA LEU A 169 6.02 -6.07 11.50
C LEU A 169 4.52 -6.38 11.58
N LEU A 170 3.90 -6.78 10.47
CA LEU A 170 2.48 -7.16 10.43
C LEU A 170 2.17 -8.32 11.38
N ARG A 171 2.99 -9.36 11.38
CA ARG A 171 2.82 -10.50 12.30
C ARG A 171 2.97 -10.09 13.76
N ALA A 172 3.92 -9.20 14.05
CA ALA A 172 4.15 -8.73 15.41
C ALA A 172 2.99 -7.90 15.96
N GLU A 173 2.37 -7.05 15.14
CA GLU A 173 1.32 -6.13 15.58
C GLU A 173 -0.10 -6.72 15.49
N HIS A 174 -0.39 -7.55 14.50
CA HIS A 174 -1.75 -8.05 14.23
C HIS A 174 -1.93 -9.55 14.51
N GLY A 175 -0.86 -10.32 14.63
CA GLY A 175 -0.92 -11.77 14.88
C GLY A 175 -1.48 -12.60 13.72
N SER A 176 -2.45 -12.05 12.96
CA SER A 176 -3.07 -12.68 11.80
C SER A 176 -3.13 -11.72 10.61
N LEU A 177 -3.16 -12.28 9.40
CA LEU A 177 -3.32 -11.47 8.19
C LEU A 177 -4.72 -10.86 8.11
N PRO A 178 -4.85 -9.58 7.68
CA PRO A 178 -6.14 -9.00 7.34
C PRO A 178 -6.71 -9.67 6.08
N ARG A 179 -7.96 -9.35 5.75
CA ARG A 179 -8.62 -9.90 4.55
C ARG A 179 -7.86 -9.62 3.25
N ALA A 180 -7.24 -8.43 3.16
CA ALA A 180 -6.40 -8.05 2.04
C ALA A 180 -5.23 -7.19 2.52
N VAL A 181 -4.10 -7.37 1.85
CA VAL A 181 -2.93 -6.50 1.94
C VAL A 181 -2.70 -5.92 0.56
N ASN A 182 -2.71 -4.60 0.45
CA ASN A 182 -2.48 -3.91 -0.81
C ASN A 182 -1.08 -3.31 -0.84
N PHE A 183 -0.35 -3.54 -1.91
CA PHE A 183 0.94 -2.93 -2.17
C PHE A 183 0.80 -1.89 -3.28
N ILE A 184 1.17 -0.64 -2.98
CA ILE A 184 1.09 0.47 -3.92
C ILE A 184 2.50 0.93 -4.25
N SER A 185 2.91 0.74 -5.51
CA SER A 185 4.24 1.03 -6.04
C SER A 185 4.12 2.04 -7.19
N GLY A 186 3.74 3.27 -6.85
CA GLY A 186 3.47 4.32 -7.84
C GLY A 186 2.10 4.22 -8.51
N PRO A 187 1.83 5.08 -9.51
CA PRO A 187 0.59 5.11 -10.27
C PRO A 187 0.28 3.80 -10.97
N SER A 188 -1.02 3.50 -11.13
CA SER A 188 -1.49 2.33 -11.87
C SER A 188 -1.04 2.39 -13.32
N ARG A 189 -0.45 1.30 -13.82
CA ARG A 189 0.00 1.14 -15.20
C ARG A 189 -0.46 -0.21 -15.74
N THR A 190 -1.04 -0.20 -16.93
CA THR A 190 -1.32 -1.43 -17.68
C THR A 190 -0.74 -1.36 -19.07
N GLY A 191 -0.25 -2.50 -19.59
CA GLY A 191 0.21 -2.65 -20.97
C GLY A 191 -0.75 -3.51 -21.81
N ASP A 192 -1.89 -3.93 -21.23
CA ASP A 192 -2.81 -4.87 -21.87
C ASP A 192 -3.66 -4.23 -22.97
N ILE A 193 -3.65 -2.91 -23.07
CA ILE A 193 -4.39 -2.17 -24.10
C ILE A 193 -3.46 -1.86 -25.26
N GLU A 194 -3.59 -2.61 -26.35
CA GLU A 194 -2.84 -2.44 -27.60
C GLU A 194 -1.31 -2.36 -27.40
N GLN A 195 -0.77 -3.02 -26.36
CA GLN A 195 0.65 -2.98 -25.95
C GLN A 195 1.18 -1.56 -25.66
N THR A 196 0.26 -0.62 -25.41
CA THR A 196 0.60 0.75 -25.01
C THR A 196 0.43 0.92 -23.51
N ILE A 197 1.37 1.61 -22.85
CA ILE A 197 1.28 1.87 -21.43
C ILE A 197 0.20 2.92 -21.18
N VAL A 198 -0.89 2.51 -20.52
CA VAL A 198 -1.99 3.38 -20.08
C VAL A 198 -1.88 3.57 -18.58
N LEU A 199 -1.96 4.84 -18.13
CA LEU A 199 -1.98 5.18 -16.72
C LEU A 199 -3.41 5.25 -16.22
N GLY A 200 -3.67 4.71 -15.00
CA GLY A 200 -4.94 4.88 -14.32
C GLY A 200 -6.07 3.97 -14.80
N ALA A 201 -5.80 2.92 -15.58
CA ALA A 201 -6.86 2.03 -16.06
C ALA A 201 -7.49 1.16 -14.94
N HIS A 202 -6.71 0.79 -13.93
CA HIS A 202 -7.13 -0.12 -12.84
C HIS A 202 -6.83 0.44 -11.45
N GLY A 203 -6.63 1.74 -11.32
CA GLY A 203 -6.32 2.43 -10.08
C GLY A 203 -5.85 3.86 -10.31
N PRO A 204 -5.35 4.56 -9.30
CA PRO A 204 -4.97 5.96 -9.41
C PRO A 204 -3.93 6.22 -10.52
N CYS A 205 -4.19 7.23 -11.35
CA CYS A 205 -3.20 7.70 -12.33
C CYS A 205 -2.16 8.64 -11.70
N ARG A 206 -2.38 9.09 -10.45
CA ARG A 206 -1.44 9.91 -9.66
C ARG A 206 -1.33 9.32 -8.27
N VAL A 207 -0.09 9.19 -7.78
CA VAL A 207 0.22 8.82 -6.40
C VAL A 207 1.13 9.87 -5.81
N HIS A 208 0.70 10.48 -4.71
CA HIS A 208 1.45 11.47 -3.97
C HIS A 208 1.69 11.01 -2.54
N LEU A 209 2.92 11.09 -2.07
CA LEU A 209 3.32 10.63 -0.74
C LEU A 209 3.72 11.82 0.11
N ILE A 210 3.21 11.89 1.34
CA ILE A 210 3.58 12.91 2.32
C ILE A 210 4.30 12.19 3.46
N LEU A 211 5.62 12.34 3.50
CA LEU A 211 6.47 11.79 4.57
C LEU A 211 6.38 12.71 5.78
N VAL A 212 6.02 12.14 6.93
CA VAL A 212 5.83 12.89 8.19
C VAL A 212 6.92 12.51 9.18
N GLY A 213 7.55 13.50 9.83
CA GLY A 213 8.61 13.30 10.83
C GLY A 213 10.00 13.66 10.29
N ALA A 214 10.12 14.78 9.57
CA ALA A 214 11.32 15.24 8.88
C ALA A 214 12.55 15.45 9.78
N ASP A 215 12.42 15.47 11.09
CA ASP A 215 13.59 15.51 12.02
C ASP A 215 14.51 14.29 11.85
N ALA A 216 14.04 13.23 11.18
CA ALA A 216 14.84 12.06 10.83
C ALA A 216 15.53 12.18 9.45
N VAL A 217 15.16 13.16 8.63
CA VAL A 217 15.77 13.42 7.31
C VAL A 217 16.83 14.50 7.47
N LYS A 218 18.02 14.12 7.95
CA LYS A 218 19.18 15.02 7.87
C LYS A 218 19.66 15.13 6.41
N PRO A 219 19.98 16.33 5.94
CA PRO A 219 20.56 16.55 4.61
C PRO A 219 21.88 15.83 4.40
#